data_46fb761a4fde012c400293aa9c1d3b0a
#
_entry.id   46fb761a4fde012c400293aa9c1d3b0a
#
_cell.length_a   1.000
_cell.length_b   1.000
_cell.length_c   1.000
_cell.angle_alpha   90.00
_cell.angle_beta   90.00
_cell.angle_gamma   90.00
#
_symmetry.space_group_name_H-M   'P 1'
#
loop_
_entity.id
_entity.type
_entity.pdbx_description
1 polymer ?
#
loop_
_entity_poly.entity_id
_entity_poly.type
_entity_poly.pdbx_seq_one_letter_code
_entity_poly.pdbx_strand_id
1 'polypeptide(L)'
;MAHYAELGVDNIVKRVLYIDTVKCMTNGGIEKEEIGREYLETHHGGTWMKCSFNTYGNVHNEGGTPFRANYPGKGDYYNSTHDIFHSPRPTDRDGDSCTSWTLNTTTGLWTPPITKPTYINDPSVDEVPHYYEWDESAYQADNTKGWILV
;
A
#
# COMPACT_ATOMS: atom_id res chain seq x y z
N MET A 1 -0.42 -2.00 -20.81
CA MET A 1 -0.13 -3.23 -20.05
C MET A 1 -1.04 -3.32 -18.84
N ALA A 2 -1.52 -4.51 -18.51
CA ALA A 2 -2.36 -4.76 -17.33
C ALA A 2 -1.53 -5.43 -16.24
N HIS A 3 -1.70 -5.00 -14.99
CA HIS A 3 -0.95 -5.47 -13.84
C HIS A 3 -1.85 -6.29 -12.93
N TYR A 4 -1.33 -7.41 -12.42
CA TYR A 4 -2.04 -8.32 -11.53
C TYR A 4 -1.14 -8.78 -10.38
N ALA A 5 -1.67 -8.75 -9.17
CA ALA A 5 -1.04 -9.28 -7.97
C ALA A 5 -1.44 -10.75 -7.77
N GLU A 6 -0.47 -11.63 -7.59
CA GLU A 6 -0.71 -13.01 -7.14
C GLU A 6 -0.89 -13.02 -5.62
N LEU A 7 -2.04 -13.52 -5.18
CA LEU A 7 -2.37 -13.64 -3.77
C LEU A 7 -2.01 -15.03 -3.24
N GLY A 8 -1.31 -15.06 -2.12
CA GLY A 8 -1.01 -16.26 -1.37
C GLY A 8 -1.97 -16.45 -0.20
N VAL A 9 -1.49 -17.18 0.83
CA VAL A 9 -2.22 -17.38 2.09
C VAL A 9 -2.56 -16.02 2.73
N ASP A 10 -3.76 -15.90 3.31
CA ASP A 10 -4.27 -14.69 3.96
C ASP A 10 -4.29 -13.45 3.05
N ASN A 11 -4.41 -13.65 1.74
CA ASN A 11 -4.39 -12.59 0.73
C ASN A 11 -3.10 -11.73 0.75
N ILE A 12 -2.00 -12.32 1.17
CA ILE A 12 -0.69 -11.67 1.11
C ILE A 12 -0.18 -11.74 -0.33
N VAL A 13 0.26 -10.62 -0.87
CA VAL A 13 0.79 -10.51 -2.23
C VAL A 13 2.13 -11.24 -2.33
N LYS A 14 2.22 -12.21 -3.21
CA LYS A 14 3.44 -12.99 -3.49
C LYS A 14 4.33 -12.29 -4.52
N ARG A 15 3.72 -11.72 -5.53
CA ARG A 15 4.37 -10.98 -6.63
C ARG A 15 3.34 -10.22 -7.44
N VAL A 16 3.82 -9.31 -8.28
CA VAL A 16 3.01 -8.63 -9.28
C VAL A 16 3.58 -8.95 -10.66
N LEU A 17 2.71 -9.33 -11.59
CA LEU A 17 3.05 -9.49 -13.00
C LEU A 17 2.30 -8.47 -13.85
N TYR A 18 2.89 -8.11 -14.98
CA TYR A 18 2.20 -7.37 -16.02
C TYR A 18 2.06 -8.26 -17.27
N ILE A 19 0.94 -8.13 -17.93
CA ILE A 19 0.63 -8.84 -19.17
C ILE A 19 0.19 -7.86 -20.24
N ASP A 20 0.30 -8.26 -21.49
CA ASP A 20 -0.22 -7.46 -22.58
C ASP A 20 -1.74 -7.30 -22.42
N THR A 21 -2.21 -6.06 -22.55
CA THR A 21 -3.64 -5.73 -22.40
C THR A 21 -4.53 -6.55 -23.34
N VAL A 22 -4.04 -6.96 -24.50
CA VAL A 22 -4.77 -7.83 -25.42
C VAL A 22 -5.17 -9.17 -24.77
N LYS A 23 -4.39 -9.66 -23.81
CA LYS A 23 -4.69 -10.88 -23.03
C LYS A 23 -5.83 -10.72 -22.02
N CYS A 24 -6.27 -9.47 -21.83
CA CYS A 24 -7.37 -9.10 -20.93
C CYS A 24 -8.63 -8.70 -21.68
N MET A 25 -8.63 -8.82 -23.03
CA MET A 25 -9.71 -8.31 -23.87
C MET A 25 -10.65 -9.40 -24.37
N THR A 26 -11.92 -9.04 -24.49
CA THR A 26 -12.89 -9.82 -25.28
C THR A 26 -12.54 -9.76 -26.77
N ASN A 27 -13.16 -10.63 -27.58
CA ASN A 27 -13.05 -10.57 -29.06
C ASN A 27 -13.48 -9.23 -29.65
N GLY A 28 -14.32 -8.46 -28.93
CA GLY A 28 -14.73 -7.11 -29.31
C GLY A 28 -13.78 -5.99 -28.83
N GLY A 29 -12.62 -6.33 -28.26
CA GLY A 29 -11.63 -5.37 -27.78
C GLY A 29 -11.96 -4.67 -26.46
N ILE A 30 -12.86 -5.24 -25.65
CA ILE A 30 -13.23 -4.70 -24.35
C ILE A 30 -12.36 -5.39 -23.27
N GLU A 31 -11.61 -4.60 -22.51
CA GLU A 31 -10.82 -5.10 -21.38
C GLU A 31 -11.72 -5.55 -20.23
N LYS A 32 -11.46 -6.75 -19.71
CA LYS A 32 -12.12 -7.31 -18.53
C LYS A 32 -11.11 -7.97 -17.60
N GLU A 33 -11.23 -7.68 -16.32
CA GLU A 33 -10.34 -8.25 -15.30
C GLU A 33 -10.38 -9.79 -15.30
N GLU A 34 -11.55 -10.38 -15.44
CA GLU A 34 -11.73 -11.84 -15.40
C GLU A 34 -10.91 -12.55 -16.49
N ILE A 35 -10.83 -11.96 -17.69
CA ILE A 35 -10.09 -12.55 -18.83
C ILE A 35 -8.60 -12.57 -18.52
N GLY A 36 -8.05 -11.48 -18.00
CA GLY A 36 -6.63 -11.43 -17.62
C GLY A 36 -6.32 -12.34 -16.44
N ARG A 37 -7.23 -12.45 -15.50
CA ARG A 37 -7.11 -13.38 -14.37
C ARG A 37 -7.10 -14.83 -14.85
N GLU A 38 -8.04 -15.25 -15.68
CA GLU A 38 -8.09 -16.60 -16.26
C GLU A 38 -6.83 -16.93 -17.08
N TYR A 39 -6.32 -15.95 -17.83
CA TYR A 39 -5.07 -16.11 -18.56
C TYR A 39 -3.91 -16.43 -17.61
N LEU A 40 -3.77 -15.69 -16.51
CA LEU A 40 -2.71 -15.89 -15.53
C LEU A 40 -2.89 -17.21 -14.75
N GLU A 41 -4.10 -17.54 -14.35
CA GLU A 41 -4.42 -18.80 -13.68
C GLU A 41 -4.05 -20.00 -14.56
N THR A 42 -4.35 -19.93 -15.85
CA THR A 42 -4.02 -21.00 -16.81
C THR A 42 -2.52 -21.17 -16.99
N HIS A 43 -1.73 -20.08 -17.03
CA HIS A 43 -0.30 -20.11 -17.34
C HIS A 43 0.60 -20.23 -16.10
N HIS A 44 0.13 -19.78 -14.95
CA HIS A 44 0.93 -19.71 -13.71
C HIS A 44 0.26 -20.38 -12.51
N GLY A 45 -1.00 -20.77 -12.61
CA GLY A 45 -1.79 -21.18 -11.46
C GLY A 45 -2.06 -20.01 -10.52
N GLY A 46 -2.51 -20.30 -9.29
CA GLY A 46 -2.68 -19.31 -8.23
C GLY A 46 -3.95 -18.48 -8.36
N THR A 47 -4.03 -17.45 -7.53
CA THR A 47 -5.14 -16.50 -7.46
C THR A 47 -4.63 -15.09 -7.78
N TRP A 48 -5.31 -14.40 -8.67
CA TRP A 48 -4.83 -13.12 -9.20
C TRP A 48 -5.88 -12.03 -9.05
N MET A 49 -5.42 -10.82 -8.69
CA MET A 49 -6.25 -9.62 -8.61
C MET A 49 -5.60 -8.49 -9.40
N LYS A 50 -6.39 -7.82 -10.24
CA LYS A 50 -5.90 -6.67 -11.01
C LYS A 50 -5.50 -5.53 -10.05
N CYS A 51 -4.42 -4.84 -10.39
CA CYS A 51 -3.95 -3.63 -9.70
C CYS A 51 -3.55 -2.56 -10.72
N SER A 52 -3.40 -1.33 -10.25
CA SER A 52 -3.02 -0.20 -11.10
C SER A 52 -1.67 0.37 -10.68
N PHE A 53 -0.72 0.35 -11.61
CA PHE A 53 0.61 0.94 -11.44
C PHE A 53 0.60 2.42 -11.05
N ASN A 54 -0.44 3.16 -11.46
CA ASN A 54 -0.55 4.61 -11.26
C ASN A 54 -1.37 5.01 -10.02
N THR A 55 -1.73 4.07 -9.14
CA THR A 55 -2.58 4.35 -7.98
C THR A 55 -1.80 4.27 -6.67
N TYR A 56 -1.86 5.33 -5.86
CA TYR A 56 -1.35 5.38 -4.51
C TYR A 56 -2.24 6.27 -3.63
N GLY A 57 -2.56 5.81 -2.40
CA GLY A 57 -3.42 6.55 -1.48
C GLY A 57 -4.81 6.87 -2.06
N ASN A 58 -5.30 6.01 -2.94
CA ASN A 58 -6.54 6.19 -3.71
C ASN A 58 -6.53 7.42 -4.64
N VAL A 59 -5.34 7.78 -5.13
CA VAL A 59 -5.14 8.83 -6.14
C VAL A 59 -4.43 8.23 -7.35
N HIS A 60 -4.87 8.60 -8.55
CA HIS A 60 -4.18 8.24 -9.80
C HIS A 60 -3.14 9.28 -10.15
N ASN A 61 -1.87 8.90 -10.30
CA ASN A 61 -0.74 9.81 -10.50
C ASN A 61 -0.85 10.69 -11.75
N GLU A 62 -1.58 10.21 -12.76
CA GLU A 62 -1.76 10.91 -14.04
C GLU A 62 -3.18 11.47 -14.22
N GLY A 63 -3.91 11.66 -13.11
CA GLY A 63 -5.25 12.25 -13.12
C GLY A 63 -6.37 11.34 -13.64
N GLY A 64 -6.10 10.04 -13.82
CA GLY A 64 -7.10 9.04 -14.17
C GLY A 64 -7.93 8.58 -12.96
N THR A 65 -8.64 7.46 -13.12
CA THR A 65 -9.42 6.86 -12.05
C THR A 65 -8.51 5.95 -11.20
N PRO A 66 -8.41 6.18 -9.89
CA PRO A 66 -7.67 5.27 -9.01
C PRO A 66 -8.33 3.90 -8.95
N PHE A 67 -7.53 2.86 -8.70
CA PHE A 67 -8.00 1.48 -8.66
C PHE A 67 -7.41 0.74 -7.47
N ARG A 68 -8.28 0.21 -6.59
CA ARG A 68 -7.92 -0.57 -5.39
C ARG A 68 -6.89 0.11 -4.48
N ALA A 69 -7.01 1.42 -4.33
CA ALA A 69 -6.27 2.31 -3.44
C ALA A 69 -4.76 2.39 -3.66
N ASN A 70 -4.06 1.29 -3.83
CA ASN A 70 -2.59 1.28 -3.96
C ASN A 70 -2.11 0.22 -4.95
N TYR A 71 -1.00 0.52 -5.64
CA TYR A 71 -0.24 -0.48 -6.36
C TYR A 71 0.54 -1.34 -5.37
N PRO A 72 0.30 -2.66 -5.30
CA PRO A 72 0.90 -3.50 -4.29
C PRO A 72 2.30 -3.97 -4.67
N GLY A 73 3.08 -4.34 -3.65
CA GLY A 73 4.31 -5.09 -3.75
C GLY A 73 4.25 -6.42 -2.99
N LYS A 74 5.30 -7.23 -3.10
CA LYS A 74 5.42 -8.47 -2.33
C LYS A 74 5.33 -8.18 -0.82
N GLY A 75 4.47 -8.91 -0.12
CA GLY A 75 4.25 -8.75 1.31
C GLY A 75 3.11 -7.81 1.68
N ASP A 76 2.57 -7.05 0.71
CA ASP A 76 1.35 -6.27 0.93
C ASP A 76 0.12 -7.18 1.03
N TYR A 77 -1.00 -6.60 1.45
CA TYR A 77 -2.26 -7.32 1.64
C TYR A 77 -3.31 -6.86 0.64
N TYR A 78 -4.14 -7.81 0.21
CA TYR A 78 -5.42 -7.50 -0.41
C TYR A 78 -6.54 -7.63 0.63
N ASN A 79 -7.22 -6.52 0.90
CA ASN A 79 -8.38 -6.48 1.78
C ASN A 79 -9.66 -6.66 0.94
N SER A 80 -10.24 -7.86 0.97
CA SER A 80 -11.42 -8.19 0.17
C SER A 80 -12.70 -7.50 0.64
N THR A 81 -12.78 -7.12 1.92
CA THR A 81 -13.93 -6.40 2.48
C THR A 81 -14.07 -5.01 1.89
N HIS A 82 -12.95 -4.31 1.67
CA HIS A 82 -12.91 -2.95 1.15
C HIS A 82 -12.40 -2.86 -0.30
N ASP A 83 -12.03 -3.99 -0.89
CA ASP A 83 -11.46 -4.10 -2.24
C ASP A 83 -10.26 -3.15 -2.46
N ILE A 84 -9.30 -3.20 -1.55
CA ILE A 84 -8.09 -2.37 -1.56
C ILE A 84 -6.82 -3.18 -1.33
N PHE A 85 -5.70 -2.68 -1.84
CA PHE A 85 -4.37 -3.12 -1.42
C PHE A 85 -3.80 -2.17 -0.37
N HIS A 86 -3.09 -2.70 0.61
CA HIS A 86 -2.40 -1.92 1.63
C HIS A 86 -1.14 -2.64 2.12
N SER A 87 -0.20 -1.87 2.67
CA SER A 87 0.99 -2.41 3.32
C SER A 87 0.64 -3.13 4.63
N PRO A 88 1.55 -3.97 5.16
CA PRO A 88 1.45 -4.43 6.54
C PRO A 88 1.38 -3.24 7.50
N ARG A 89 0.86 -3.49 8.73
CA ARG A 89 0.95 -2.50 9.80
C ARG A 89 2.41 -2.09 9.98
N PRO A 90 2.73 -0.78 10.05
CA PRO A 90 4.11 -0.35 10.23
C PRO A 90 4.67 -0.75 11.60
N THR A 91 5.98 -0.80 11.67
CA THR A 91 6.72 -0.88 12.93
C THR A 91 7.30 0.47 13.27
N ASP A 92 7.52 0.70 14.55
CA ASP A 92 8.13 1.94 15.05
C ASP A 92 9.67 1.91 14.96
N ARG A 93 10.30 2.92 15.57
CA ARG A 93 11.76 3.07 15.62
C ARG A 93 12.50 1.89 16.26
N ASP A 94 11.86 1.19 17.17
CA ASP A 94 12.45 0.06 17.91
C ASP A 94 12.06 -1.31 17.31
N GLY A 95 11.24 -1.29 16.24
CA GLY A 95 10.76 -2.48 15.56
C GLY A 95 9.46 -3.03 16.13
N ASP A 96 8.84 -2.33 17.07
CA ASP A 96 7.56 -2.72 17.65
C ASP A 96 6.39 -2.37 16.73
N SER A 97 5.36 -3.21 16.73
CA SER A 97 4.18 -2.97 15.90
C SER A 97 3.44 -1.72 16.35
N CYS A 98 3.18 -0.80 15.42
CA CYS A 98 2.38 0.42 15.66
C CYS A 98 0.90 0.08 15.87
N THR A 99 0.57 -0.54 17.01
CA THR A 99 -0.79 -1.02 17.30
C THR A 99 -1.82 0.10 17.45
N SER A 100 -1.37 1.32 17.75
CA SER A 100 -2.22 2.51 17.84
C SER A 100 -2.60 3.10 16.47
N TRP A 101 -1.88 2.75 15.40
CA TRP A 101 -2.19 3.23 14.05
C TRP A 101 -3.40 2.51 13.48
N THR A 102 -4.20 3.22 12.70
CA THR A 102 -5.40 2.70 12.05
C THR A 102 -5.25 2.70 10.54
N LEU A 103 -5.78 1.66 9.88
CA LEU A 103 -5.86 1.60 8.43
C LEU A 103 -7.03 2.46 7.94
N ASN A 104 -6.73 3.44 7.09
CA ASN A 104 -7.76 4.15 6.36
C ASN A 104 -8.25 3.26 5.20
N THR A 105 -9.47 2.77 5.28
CA THR A 105 -10.02 1.81 4.32
C THR A 105 -10.41 2.42 2.97
N THR A 106 -10.36 3.74 2.84
CA THR A 106 -10.54 4.44 1.56
C THR A 106 -9.20 4.61 0.83
N THR A 107 -8.16 5.03 1.54
CA THR A 107 -6.84 5.30 0.95
C THR A 107 -5.91 4.11 0.99
N GLY A 108 -6.20 3.09 1.83
CA GLY A 108 -5.29 1.97 2.08
C GLY A 108 -3.98 2.39 2.75
N LEU A 109 -3.96 3.51 3.45
CA LEU A 109 -2.79 4.02 4.17
C LEU A 109 -2.99 3.90 5.68
N TRP A 110 -1.91 3.59 6.39
CA TRP A 110 -1.89 3.59 7.84
C TRP A 110 -1.78 5.02 8.37
N THR A 111 -2.59 5.36 9.35
CA THR A 111 -2.69 6.69 9.92
C THR A 111 -2.34 6.64 11.40
N PRO A 112 -1.34 7.41 11.87
CA PRO A 112 -1.03 7.54 13.29
C PRO A 112 -2.16 8.28 14.01
N PRO A 113 -2.32 8.04 15.34
CA PRO A 113 -3.31 8.75 16.14
C PRO A 113 -2.98 10.24 16.34
N ILE A 114 -1.70 10.59 16.21
CA ILE A 114 -1.21 11.97 16.31
C ILE A 114 -0.55 12.34 14.98
N THR A 115 -0.93 13.46 14.42
CA THR A 115 -0.32 13.98 13.18
C THR A 115 1.18 14.17 13.36
N LYS A 116 1.98 13.65 12.39
CA LYS A 116 3.43 13.82 12.40
C LYS A 116 3.80 15.30 12.38
N PRO A 117 4.58 15.79 13.37
CA PRO A 117 5.09 17.15 13.32
C PRO A 117 6.03 17.36 12.14
N THR A 118 6.13 18.60 11.69
CA THR A 118 7.11 19.00 10.67
C THR A 118 8.32 19.62 11.36
N TYR A 119 9.53 19.16 11.02
CA TYR A 119 10.77 19.82 11.39
C TYR A 119 11.40 20.41 10.13
N ILE A 120 11.72 21.70 10.17
CA ILE A 120 12.42 22.39 9.08
C ILE A 120 13.90 22.44 9.47
N ASN A 121 14.72 21.65 8.76
CA ASN A 121 16.16 21.64 8.98
C ASN A 121 16.76 22.99 8.56
N ASP A 122 17.55 23.59 9.45
CA ASP A 122 18.31 24.81 9.21
C ASP A 122 19.80 24.45 9.12
N PRO A 123 20.41 24.47 7.93
CA PRO A 123 21.82 24.08 7.77
C PRO A 123 22.80 25.01 8.50
N SER A 124 22.36 26.14 9.04
CA SER A 124 23.21 27.03 9.86
C SER A 124 23.35 26.58 11.31
N VAL A 125 22.46 25.70 11.79
CA VAL A 125 22.43 25.21 13.17
C VAL A 125 22.39 23.67 13.26
N ASP A 126 21.86 23.00 12.23
CA ASP A 126 21.72 21.56 12.19
C ASP A 126 22.91 20.93 11.43
N GLU A 127 23.81 20.27 12.15
CA GLU A 127 24.95 19.56 11.55
C GLU A 127 24.49 18.35 10.73
N VAL A 128 23.38 17.73 11.14
CA VAL A 128 22.73 16.60 10.47
C VAL A 128 21.23 16.85 10.37
N PRO A 129 20.54 16.35 9.33
CA PRO A 129 19.11 16.48 9.22
C PRO A 129 18.37 15.81 10.39
N HIS A 130 17.43 16.53 10.99
CA HIS A 130 16.52 16.00 12.00
C HIS A 130 15.17 15.60 11.37
N TYR A 131 14.55 14.57 11.95
CA TYR A 131 13.22 14.10 11.56
C TYR A 131 12.51 13.45 12.74
N TYR A 132 11.21 13.22 12.61
CA TYR A 132 10.43 12.54 13.63
C TYR A 132 10.27 11.06 13.31
N GLU A 133 10.49 10.22 14.32
CA GLU A 133 10.17 8.80 14.30
C GLU A 133 9.07 8.49 15.31
N TRP A 134 8.26 7.47 15.01
CA TRP A 134 7.23 7.00 15.93
C TRP A 134 7.81 6.08 16.98
N ASP A 135 7.34 6.27 18.22
CA ASP A 135 7.63 5.43 19.38
C ASP A 135 6.30 4.99 19.98
N GLU A 136 5.93 3.75 19.75
CA GLU A 136 4.66 3.19 20.19
C GLU A 136 4.58 3.12 21.72
N SER A 137 5.69 2.79 22.40
CA SER A 137 5.75 2.70 23.85
C SER A 137 5.53 4.07 24.50
N ALA A 138 6.10 5.14 23.94
CA ALA A 138 5.88 6.49 24.40
C ALA A 138 4.41 6.90 24.27
N TYR A 139 3.75 6.53 23.15
CA TYR A 139 2.32 6.78 22.96
C TYR A 139 1.45 5.99 23.94
N GLN A 140 1.76 4.71 24.18
CA GLN A 140 1.01 3.89 25.13
C GLN A 140 1.13 4.39 26.57
N ALA A 141 2.28 4.98 26.93
CA ALA A 141 2.49 5.59 28.23
C ALA A 141 1.78 6.96 28.37
N ASP A 142 1.73 7.74 27.30
CA ASP A 142 1.11 9.07 27.25
C ASP A 142 0.58 9.33 25.84
N ASN A 143 -0.73 9.28 25.66
CA ASN A 143 -1.37 9.43 24.35
C ASN A 143 -1.25 10.82 23.68
N THR A 144 -0.56 11.75 24.33
CA THR A 144 -0.18 13.05 23.75
C THR A 144 1.24 13.04 23.15
N LYS A 145 1.96 11.92 23.30
CA LYS A 145 3.32 11.69 22.81
C LYS A 145 3.34 10.59 21.75
N GLY A 146 4.48 10.32 21.18
CA GLY A 146 4.67 9.27 20.19
C GLY A 146 5.65 9.68 19.10
N TRP A 147 5.66 10.93 18.67
CA TRP A 147 6.66 11.42 17.72
C TRP A 147 7.90 11.93 18.46
N ILE A 148 9.02 11.27 18.22
CA ILE A 148 10.32 11.59 18.81
C ILE A 148 11.22 12.22 17.76
N LEU A 149 11.79 13.38 18.06
CA LEU A 149 12.77 14.05 17.19
C LEU A 149 14.13 13.33 17.30
N VAL A 150 14.70 12.95 16.19
CA VAL A 150 16.01 12.29 16.06
C VAL A 150 16.94 13.04 15.12
#